data_bb61a48dcddf577923b6b86a6d947993
#
_entry.id   bb61a48dcddf577923b6b86a6d947993
#
_cell.length_a   1.000
_cell.length_b   1.000
_cell.length_c   1.000
_cell.angle_alpha   90.00
_cell.angle_beta   90.00
_cell.angle_gamma   90.00
#
_symmetry.space_group_name_H-M   'P 1'
#
loop_
_entity.id
_entity.type
_entity.pdbx_description
1 polymer ?
#
loop_
_entity_poly.entity_id
_entity_poly.type
_entity_poly.pdbx_seq_one_letter_code
_entity_poly.pdbx_strand_id
1 'polypeptide(L)'
;EYKNDNHPASQEAWDAVKAIAQKQLSGKRLFVVDAFCGTNKDTRMAIRFIMEVAWQAHFVTNMFIRPTAEELESFEPDFVVYNASKAKVENYKELGLRSETAAMFNITSREQVIVNTWYGGEMKKGMFSMMNYYLPLKGIASMHCSENTDLNGENTAIFFGLSGTGKTVPESPKKIAVFSPFR
;
A
#
# COMPACT_ATOMS: atom_id res chain seq x y z
N GLU A 1 -17.72 -17.55 -3.59
CA GLU A 1 -17.10 -16.22 -3.76
C GLU A 1 -17.68 -15.27 -2.72
N TYR A 2 -16.83 -14.62 -1.95
CA TYR A 2 -17.27 -13.62 -1.00
C TYR A 2 -17.47 -12.29 -1.72
N LYS A 3 -18.60 -11.62 -1.49
CA LYS A 3 -18.83 -10.26 -1.97
C LYS A 3 -17.78 -9.33 -1.38
N ASN A 4 -17.11 -8.58 -2.24
CA ASN A 4 -16.19 -7.50 -1.85
C ASN A 4 -16.35 -6.32 -2.81
N ASP A 5 -15.80 -5.17 -2.45
CA ASP A 5 -15.92 -3.93 -3.22
C ASP A 5 -14.91 -3.83 -4.37
N ASN A 6 -14.04 -4.82 -4.55
CA ASN A 6 -13.13 -4.85 -5.67
C ASN A 6 -13.87 -5.32 -6.92
N HIS A 7 -13.51 -4.71 -8.05
CA HIS A 7 -14.08 -5.04 -9.34
C HIS A 7 -13.02 -5.71 -10.19
N PRO A 8 -13.32 -6.89 -10.78
CA PRO A 8 -12.41 -7.51 -11.71
C PRO A 8 -12.24 -6.62 -12.94
N ALA A 9 -11.02 -6.51 -13.43
CA ALA A 9 -10.69 -5.87 -14.68
C ALA A 9 -10.11 -6.88 -15.65
N SER A 10 -10.26 -6.63 -16.96
CA SER A 10 -9.65 -7.47 -17.99
C SER A 10 -8.13 -7.28 -18.00
N GLN A 11 -7.42 -8.27 -18.53
CA GLN A 11 -5.97 -8.14 -18.76
C GLN A 11 -5.65 -6.98 -19.70
N GLU A 12 -6.49 -6.76 -20.72
CA GLU A 12 -6.36 -5.63 -21.65
C GLU A 12 -6.44 -4.28 -20.93
N ALA A 13 -7.41 -4.12 -20.02
CA ALA A 13 -7.53 -2.91 -19.22
C ALA A 13 -6.32 -2.70 -18.29
N TRP A 14 -5.81 -3.77 -17.67
CA TRP A 14 -4.59 -3.72 -16.89
C TRP A 14 -3.39 -3.25 -17.71
N ASP A 15 -3.16 -3.87 -18.88
CA ASP A 15 -2.02 -3.57 -19.74
C ASP A 15 -2.09 -2.12 -20.26
N ALA A 16 -3.28 -1.66 -20.64
CA ALA A 16 -3.50 -0.29 -21.09
C ALA A 16 -3.21 0.74 -19.98
N VAL A 17 -3.74 0.53 -18.79
CA VAL A 17 -3.52 1.45 -17.64
C VAL A 17 -2.06 1.44 -17.20
N LYS A 18 -1.42 0.27 -17.18
CA LYS A 18 0.02 0.15 -16.89
C LYS A 18 0.86 0.89 -17.94
N ALA A 19 0.54 0.75 -19.21
CA ALA A 19 1.23 1.47 -20.30
C ALA A 19 1.08 3.00 -20.17
N ILE A 20 -0.11 3.50 -19.80
CA ILE A 20 -0.35 4.92 -19.52
C ILE A 20 0.55 5.40 -18.37
N ALA A 21 0.59 4.65 -17.28
CA ALA A 21 1.43 4.99 -16.12
C ALA A 21 2.92 4.98 -16.47
N GLN A 22 3.39 3.96 -17.17
CA GLN A 22 4.78 3.85 -17.61
C GLN A 22 5.18 4.99 -18.55
N LYS A 23 4.32 5.33 -19.51
CA LYS A 23 4.52 6.46 -20.42
C LYS A 23 4.61 7.78 -19.64
N GLN A 24 3.73 7.98 -18.66
CA GLN A 24 3.74 9.19 -17.83
C GLN A 24 5.03 9.32 -17.01
N LEU A 25 5.53 8.21 -16.49
CA LEU A 25 6.72 8.21 -15.62
C LEU A 25 8.03 8.20 -16.40
N SER A 26 8.04 7.70 -17.64
CA SER A 26 9.26 7.57 -18.45
C SER A 26 9.90 8.94 -18.78
N GLY A 27 11.24 8.97 -18.76
CA GLY A 27 12.04 10.14 -19.13
C GLY A 27 11.94 11.32 -18.15
N LYS A 28 11.36 11.11 -16.97
CA LYS A 28 11.18 12.15 -15.94
C LYS A 28 12.06 11.90 -14.72
N ARG A 29 12.27 12.93 -13.95
CA ARG A 29 12.80 12.80 -12.59
C ARG A 29 11.74 12.17 -11.71
N LEU A 30 12.05 11.03 -11.13
CA LEU A 30 11.15 10.26 -10.28
C LEU A 30 11.66 10.22 -8.84
N PHE A 31 10.74 9.99 -7.93
CA PHE A 31 11.01 9.63 -6.56
C PHE A 31 10.79 8.13 -6.41
N VAL A 32 11.86 7.40 -6.12
CA VAL A 32 11.80 5.96 -5.85
C VAL A 32 12.07 5.75 -4.37
N VAL A 33 11.17 5.04 -3.70
CA VAL A 33 11.28 4.73 -2.27
C VAL A 33 11.11 3.24 -2.09
N ASP A 34 12.12 2.60 -1.53
CA ASP A 34 12.09 1.22 -1.08
C ASP A 34 11.69 1.19 0.40
N ALA A 35 10.74 0.34 0.75
CA ALA A 35 10.19 0.28 2.10
C ALA A 35 9.58 -1.09 2.40
N PHE A 36 9.35 -1.38 3.69
CA PHE A 36 8.66 -2.59 4.11
C PHE A 36 7.26 -2.29 4.66
N CYS A 37 6.32 -3.18 4.36
CA CYS A 37 5.01 -3.26 4.98
C CYS A 37 4.98 -4.46 5.93
N GLY A 38 4.75 -4.20 7.22
CA GLY A 38 4.83 -5.19 8.30
C GLY A 38 6.13 -5.12 9.09
N THR A 39 6.04 -5.34 10.41
CA THR A 39 7.18 -5.25 11.33
C THR A 39 7.94 -6.57 11.45
N ASN A 40 7.25 -7.69 11.30
CA ASN A 40 7.87 -9.02 11.41
C ASN A 40 8.67 -9.33 10.13
N LYS A 41 9.97 -9.58 10.28
CA LYS A 41 10.90 -9.83 9.18
C LYS A 41 10.53 -11.02 8.30
N ASP A 42 9.90 -12.05 8.87
CA ASP A 42 9.54 -13.28 8.15
C ASP A 42 8.27 -13.12 7.29
N THR A 43 7.47 -12.08 7.57
CA THR A 43 6.16 -11.90 6.93
C THR A 43 5.96 -10.54 6.29
N ARG A 44 6.88 -9.59 6.52
CA ARG A 44 6.85 -8.27 5.88
C ARG A 44 6.97 -8.39 4.36
N MET A 45 6.41 -7.41 3.68
CA MET A 45 6.50 -7.29 2.22
C MET A 45 7.47 -6.17 1.85
N ALA A 46 8.44 -6.46 1.00
CA ALA A 46 9.35 -5.48 0.41
C ALA A 46 8.66 -4.78 -0.77
N ILE A 47 8.58 -3.46 -0.75
CA ILE A 47 7.82 -2.70 -1.74
C ILE A 47 8.68 -1.60 -2.32
N ARG A 48 8.68 -1.48 -3.65
CA ARG A 48 9.26 -0.35 -4.37
C ARG A 48 8.16 0.57 -4.87
N PHE A 49 8.17 1.81 -4.42
CA PHE A 49 7.26 2.86 -4.86
C PHE A 49 7.96 3.75 -5.88
N ILE A 50 7.35 3.91 -7.04
CA ILE A 50 7.84 4.76 -8.13
C ILE A 50 6.82 5.89 -8.35
N MET A 51 7.21 7.12 -8.07
CA MET A 51 6.31 8.28 -8.01
C MET A 51 6.90 9.50 -8.72
N GLU A 52 6.04 10.35 -9.26
CA GLU A 52 6.43 11.62 -9.88
C GLU A 52 6.23 12.85 -8.97
N VAL A 53 5.70 12.66 -7.76
CA VAL A 53 5.32 13.75 -6.84
C VAL A 53 6.05 13.61 -5.50
N ALA A 54 6.81 14.64 -5.14
CA ALA A 54 7.69 14.63 -3.96
C ALA A 54 6.94 14.36 -2.64
N TRP A 55 5.77 14.97 -2.44
CA TRP A 55 5.04 14.80 -1.19
C TRP A 55 4.57 13.35 -0.97
N GLN A 56 4.30 12.62 -2.07
CA GLN A 56 3.93 11.21 -1.99
C GLN A 56 5.10 10.35 -1.54
N ALA A 57 6.32 10.67 -1.96
CA ALA A 57 7.52 10.02 -1.45
C ALA A 57 7.70 10.29 0.04
N HIS A 58 7.49 11.52 0.48
CA HIS A 58 7.52 11.86 1.90
C HIS A 58 6.42 11.12 2.68
N PHE A 59 5.21 11.03 2.14
CA PHE A 59 4.12 10.25 2.72
C PHE A 59 4.51 8.77 2.90
N VAL A 60 5.02 8.13 1.84
CA VAL A 60 5.47 6.73 1.90
C VAL A 60 6.55 6.52 2.95
N THR A 61 7.55 7.41 2.97
CA THR A 61 8.65 7.36 3.94
C THR A 61 8.17 7.45 5.39
N ASN A 62 7.03 8.10 5.65
CA ASN A 62 6.45 8.22 6.98
C ASN A 62 5.44 7.11 7.31
N MET A 63 4.85 6.46 6.29
CA MET A 63 3.82 5.44 6.49
C MET A 63 4.37 4.01 6.53
N PHE A 64 5.51 3.76 5.89
CA PHE A 64 6.11 2.44 5.78
C PHE A 64 7.42 2.35 6.56
N ILE A 65 7.87 1.14 6.81
CA ILE A 65 9.13 0.89 7.54
C ILE A 65 10.30 1.12 6.59
N ARG A 66 11.23 1.96 7.01
CA ARG A 66 12.45 2.28 6.24
C ARG A 66 13.45 1.13 6.38
N PRO A 67 14.00 0.64 5.27
CA PRO A 67 15.12 -0.29 5.30
C PRO A 67 16.35 0.34 5.96
N THR A 68 17.20 -0.48 6.55
CA THR A 68 18.56 -0.07 6.93
C THR A 68 19.45 0.08 5.70
N ALA A 69 20.64 0.65 5.85
CA ALA A 69 21.58 0.78 4.75
C ALA A 69 21.96 -0.59 4.17
N GLU A 70 22.20 -1.58 5.04
CA GLU A 70 22.54 -2.95 4.64
C GLU A 70 21.38 -3.64 3.90
N GLU A 71 20.14 -3.41 4.37
CA GLU A 71 18.95 -3.96 3.70
C GLU A 71 18.72 -3.35 2.31
N LEU A 72 19.15 -2.09 2.10
CA LEU A 72 19.07 -1.43 0.79
C LEU A 72 20.08 -1.97 -0.23
N GLU A 73 21.25 -2.43 0.20
CA GLU A 73 22.28 -2.99 -0.70
C GLU A 73 21.79 -4.24 -1.44
N SER A 74 20.92 -5.02 -0.80
CA SER A 74 20.34 -6.25 -1.35
C SER A 74 18.81 -6.19 -1.51
N PHE A 75 18.24 -4.98 -1.64
CA PHE A 75 16.80 -4.80 -1.67
C PHE A 75 16.20 -5.31 -2.97
N GLU A 76 15.42 -6.37 -2.86
CA GLU A 76 14.61 -6.92 -3.94
C GLU A 76 13.12 -6.72 -3.59
N PRO A 77 12.33 -6.00 -4.40
CA PRO A 77 10.94 -5.78 -4.09
C PRO A 77 10.09 -7.02 -4.35
N ASP A 78 9.28 -7.41 -3.37
CA ASP A 78 8.19 -8.38 -3.56
C ASP A 78 7.04 -7.79 -4.36
N PHE A 79 6.89 -6.45 -4.32
CA PHE A 79 5.78 -5.74 -4.94
C PHE A 79 6.22 -4.36 -5.44
N VAL A 80 5.73 -3.95 -6.61
CA VAL A 80 6.06 -2.66 -7.20
C VAL A 80 4.81 -1.80 -7.37
N VAL A 81 4.88 -0.55 -6.94
CA VAL A 81 3.80 0.43 -7.05
C VAL A 81 4.20 1.55 -8.00
N TYR A 82 3.48 1.68 -9.10
CA TYR A 82 3.61 2.78 -10.06
C TYR A 82 2.54 3.83 -9.77
N ASN A 83 2.94 5.02 -9.36
CA ASN A 83 2.02 6.12 -9.08
C ASN A 83 2.22 7.28 -10.07
N ALA A 84 1.38 7.30 -11.09
CA ALA A 84 1.33 8.30 -12.15
C ALA A 84 0.18 9.29 -11.91
N SER A 85 0.31 10.11 -10.86
CA SER A 85 -0.76 11.02 -10.38
C SER A 85 -1.27 12.01 -11.41
N LYS A 86 -0.43 12.39 -12.40
CA LYS A 86 -0.73 13.40 -13.41
C LYS A 86 -1.25 12.81 -14.72
N ALA A 87 -1.22 11.48 -14.87
CA ALA A 87 -1.82 10.81 -16.03
C ALA A 87 -3.32 10.64 -15.84
N LYS A 88 -4.04 10.38 -16.94
CA LYS A 88 -5.48 10.09 -16.96
C LYS A 88 -5.75 8.89 -17.87
N VAL A 89 -6.77 8.13 -17.56
CA VAL A 89 -7.30 7.07 -18.43
C VAL A 89 -8.45 7.65 -19.25
N GLU A 90 -8.14 8.35 -20.35
CA GLU A 90 -9.15 9.07 -21.15
C GLU A 90 -10.19 8.11 -21.77
N ASN A 91 -9.74 6.94 -22.20
CA ASN A 91 -10.58 5.88 -22.79
C ASN A 91 -11.15 4.88 -21.75
N TYR A 92 -11.35 5.30 -20.52
CA TYR A 92 -11.77 4.43 -19.43
C TYR A 92 -13.05 3.62 -19.72
N LYS A 93 -14.01 4.21 -20.47
CA LYS A 93 -15.27 3.53 -20.81
C LYS A 93 -15.04 2.34 -21.71
N GLU A 94 -14.16 2.47 -22.70
CA GLU A 94 -13.79 1.41 -23.65
C GLU A 94 -13.10 0.25 -22.91
N LEU A 95 -12.34 0.57 -21.87
CA LEU A 95 -11.67 -0.42 -21.01
C LEU A 95 -12.57 -1.00 -19.92
N GLY A 96 -13.85 -0.64 -19.87
CA GLY A 96 -14.79 -1.10 -18.86
C GLY A 96 -14.52 -0.53 -17.44
N LEU A 97 -13.77 0.56 -17.35
CA LEU A 97 -13.47 1.23 -16.08
C LEU A 97 -14.53 2.27 -15.75
N ARG A 98 -14.58 2.67 -14.48
CA ARG A 98 -15.61 3.59 -13.96
C ARG A 98 -15.31 5.07 -14.17
N SER A 99 -14.04 5.42 -14.26
CA SER A 99 -13.60 6.82 -14.35
C SER A 99 -12.20 6.91 -14.98
N GLU A 100 -11.76 8.13 -15.26
CA GLU A 100 -10.39 8.45 -15.68
C GLU A 100 -9.34 8.15 -14.59
N THR A 101 -9.78 7.92 -13.36
CA THR A 101 -8.93 7.55 -12.22
C THR A 101 -8.93 6.04 -12.06
N ALA A 102 -7.77 5.46 -11.93
CA ALA A 102 -7.61 4.02 -11.73
C ALA A 102 -6.62 3.73 -10.59
N ALA A 103 -6.98 2.79 -9.72
CA ALA A 103 -6.09 2.13 -8.77
C ALA A 103 -6.29 0.62 -8.94
N MET A 104 -5.37 -0.02 -9.61
CA MET A 104 -5.48 -1.40 -10.04
C MET A 104 -4.35 -2.25 -9.48
N PHE A 105 -4.65 -3.52 -9.23
CA PHE A 105 -3.69 -4.51 -8.75
C PHE A 105 -3.60 -5.67 -9.74
N ASN A 106 -2.40 -6.16 -9.93
CA ASN A 106 -2.16 -7.47 -10.54
C ASN A 106 -1.39 -8.33 -9.53
N ILE A 107 -2.09 -9.30 -8.96
CA ILE A 107 -1.55 -10.17 -7.92
C ILE A 107 -0.50 -11.13 -8.51
N THR A 108 -0.67 -11.52 -9.78
CA THR A 108 0.26 -12.43 -10.46
C THR A 108 1.61 -11.77 -10.73
N SER A 109 1.59 -10.55 -11.28
CA SER A 109 2.82 -9.77 -11.50
C SER A 109 3.31 -9.02 -10.26
N ARG A 110 2.51 -9.02 -9.18
CA ARG A 110 2.79 -8.31 -7.92
C ARG A 110 3.03 -6.81 -8.14
N GLU A 111 2.07 -6.19 -8.79
CA GLU A 111 2.15 -4.77 -9.14
C GLU A 111 0.85 -4.04 -8.79
N GLN A 112 0.99 -2.77 -8.43
CA GLN A 112 -0.11 -1.81 -8.35
C GLN A 112 0.17 -0.66 -9.31
N VAL A 113 -0.86 -0.22 -10.01
CA VAL A 113 -0.82 0.98 -10.86
C VAL A 113 -1.86 1.96 -10.36
N ILE A 114 -1.44 3.20 -10.12
CA ILE A 114 -2.28 4.30 -9.65
C ILE A 114 -2.17 5.44 -10.67
N VAL A 115 -3.31 5.89 -11.19
CA VAL A 115 -3.40 6.94 -12.21
C VAL A 115 -4.44 7.98 -11.79
N ASN A 116 -4.16 9.25 -12.06
CA ASN A 116 -5.06 10.39 -11.88
C ASN A 116 -5.56 10.62 -10.44
N THR A 117 -4.75 10.31 -9.46
CA THR A 117 -5.04 10.67 -8.07
C THR A 117 -3.79 11.14 -7.35
N TRP A 118 -3.95 12.18 -6.54
CA TRP A 118 -2.90 12.71 -5.68
C TRP A 118 -3.02 12.16 -4.24
N TYR A 119 -4.03 11.34 -3.99
CA TYR A 119 -4.28 10.78 -2.68
C TYR A 119 -3.25 9.70 -2.33
N GLY A 120 -2.36 10.01 -1.40
CA GLY A 120 -1.32 9.07 -0.95
C GLY A 120 -1.86 7.80 -0.29
N GLY A 121 -3.09 7.87 0.23
CA GLY A 121 -3.76 6.74 0.84
C GLY A 121 -3.98 5.55 -0.10
N GLU A 122 -3.99 5.74 -1.43
CA GLU A 122 -4.09 4.63 -2.38
C GLU A 122 -2.89 3.67 -2.25
N MET A 123 -1.68 4.21 -2.08
CA MET A 123 -0.49 3.38 -1.85
C MET A 123 -0.56 2.63 -0.53
N LYS A 124 -0.94 3.33 0.56
CA LYS A 124 -1.06 2.73 1.90
C LYS A 124 -2.13 1.65 1.94
N LYS A 125 -3.35 1.99 1.54
CA LYS A 125 -4.51 1.08 1.56
C LYS A 125 -4.32 -0.08 0.59
N GLY A 126 -3.67 0.17 -0.54
CA GLY A 126 -3.33 -0.86 -1.49
C GLY A 126 -2.45 -1.94 -0.89
N MET A 127 -1.38 -1.56 -0.24
CA MET A 127 -0.50 -2.52 0.42
C MET A 127 -1.17 -3.20 1.61
N PHE A 128 -2.03 -2.50 2.34
CA PHE A 128 -2.88 -3.12 3.34
C PHE A 128 -3.77 -4.21 2.73
N SER A 129 -4.40 -3.97 1.58
CA SER A 129 -5.19 -4.98 0.88
C SER A 129 -4.33 -6.17 0.45
N MET A 130 -3.11 -5.95 -0.01
CA MET A 130 -2.19 -7.02 -0.38
C MET A 130 -1.77 -7.84 0.84
N MET A 131 -1.48 -7.22 1.98
CA MET A 131 -1.20 -7.94 3.22
C MET A 131 -2.40 -8.78 3.67
N ASN A 132 -3.63 -8.25 3.57
CA ASN A 132 -4.86 -8.99 3.85
C ASN A 132 -5.10 -10.17 2.89
N TYR A 133 -4.50 -10.15 1.71
CA TYR A 133 -4.52 -11.27 0.77
C TYR A 133 -3.43 -12.31 1.09
N TYR A 134 -2.18 -11.86 1.25
CA TYR A 134 -1.05 -12.79 1.35
C TYR A 134 -0.88 -13.41 2.75
N LEU A 135 -1.16 -12.69 3.84
CA LEU A 135 -0.98 -13.22 5.19
C LEU A 135 -1.91 -14.42 5.50
N PRO A 136 -3.20 -14.39 5.15
CA PRO A 136 -4.05 -15.56 5.32
C PRO A 136 -3.60 -16.80 4.56
N LEU A 137 -2.99 -16.63 3.38
CA LEU A 137 -2.41 -17.75 2.62
C LEU A 137 -1.23 -18.42 3.35
N LYS A 138 -0.60 -17.69 4.28
CA LYS A 138 0.46 -18.20 5.18
C LYS A 138 -0.10 -18.67 6.53
N GLY A 139 -1.43 -18.73 6.70
CA GLY A 139 -2.08 -19.09 7.96
C GLY A 139 -2.02 -17.99 9.03
N ILE A 140 -1.75 -16.74 8.65
CA ILE A 140 -1.61 -15.60 9.56
C ILE A 140 -2.87 -14.74 9.44
N ALA A 141 -3.52 -14.45 10.59
CA ALA A 141 -4.66 -13.54 10.61
C ALA A 141 -4.21 -12.11 10.28
N SER A 142 -4.93 -11.46 9.38
CA SER A 142 -4.74 -10.06 9.04
C SER A 142 -6.00 -9.27 9.40
N MET A 143 -5.84 -8.13 10.07
CA MET A 143 -6.96 -7.41 10.67
C MET A 143 -6.80 -5.90 10.52
N HIS A 144 -7.94 -5.22 10.33
CA HIS A 144 -8.00 -3.77 10.40
C HIS A 144 -8.31 -3.34 11.85
N CYS A 145 -7.26 -3.19 12.63
CA CYS A 145 -7.34 -2.86 14.05
C CYS A 145 -6.25 -1.84 14.43
N SER A 146 -6.27 -1.38 15.65
CA SER A 146 -5.10 -0.83 16.34
C SER A 146 -4.79 -1.71 17.54
N GLU A 147 -3.56 -1.68 17.99
CA GLU A 147 -3.14 -2.44 19.17
C GLU A 147 -2.27 -1.58 20.07
N ASN A 148 -2.36 -1.83 21.36
CA ASN A 148 -1.51 -1.26 22.39
C ASN A 148 -0.91 -2.39 23.20
N THR A 149 0.34 -2.24 23.58
CA THR A 149 1.00 -3.18 24.48
C THR A 149 1.75 -2.41 25.56
N ASP A 150 2.07 -3.05 26.67
CA ASP A 150 2.99 -2.49 27.65
C ASP A 150 4.43 -2.43 27.08
N LEU A 151 5.34 -1.83 27.85
CA LEU A 151 6.73 -1.65 27.41
C LEU A 151 7.48 -2.97 27.23
N ASN A 152 7.01 -4.04 27.85
CA ASN A 152 7.61 -5.38 27.77
C ASN A 152 6.98 -6.21 26.63
N GLY A 153 5.87 -5.75 26.05
CA GLY A 153 5.14 -6.50 25.01
C GLY A 153 4.27 -7.64 25.56
N GLU A 154 4.03 -7.70 26.88
CA GLU A 154 3.35 -8.82 27.54
C GLU A 154 1.84 -8.69 27.57
N ASN A 155 1.33 -7.45 27.71
CA ASN A 155 -0.11 -7.17 27.83
C ASN A 155 -0.58 -6.41 26.60
N THR A 156 -1.04 -7.14 25.59
CA THR A 156 -1.50 -6.55 24.33
C THR A 156 -3.03 -6.44 24.28
N ALA A 157 -3.54 -5.26 24.02
CA ALA A 157 -4.95 -5.00 23.75
C ALA A 157 -5.15 -4.67 22.25
N ILE A 158 -6.12 -5.33 21.63
CA ILE A 158 -6.46 -5.13 20.20
C ILE A 158 -7.82 -4.42 20.12
N PHE A 159 -7.88 -3.32 19.38
CA PHE A 159 -9.06 -2.49 19.22
C PHE A 159 -9.64 -2.63 17.81
N PHE A 160 -10.80 -3.23 17.70
CA PHE A 160 -11.56 -3.36 16.47
C PHE A 160 -12.63 -2.28 16.37
N GLY A 161 -13.01 -1.94 15.16
CA GLY A 161 -14.13 -1.05 14.90
C GLY A 161 -14.13 -0.54 13.46
N LEU A 162 -15.24 0.01 13.04
CA LEU A 162 -15.38 0.65 11.74
C LEU A 162 -14.55 1.95 11.66
N SER A 163 -14.42 2.51 10.45
CA SER A 163 -13.77 3.80 10.26
C SER A 163 -14.49 4.90 11.07
N GLY A 164 -13.73 5.74 11.76
CA GLY A 164 -14.28 6.83 12.58
C GLY A 164 -14.75 6.46 14.00
N THR A 165 -14.60 5.22 14.44
CA THR A 165 -15.01 4.77 15.80
C THR A 165 -14.01 5.08 16.91
N GLY A 166 -12.93 5.82 16.60
CA GLY A 166 -11.94 6.23 17.62
C GLY A 166 -10.81 5.24 17.88
N LYS A 167 -10.63 4.19 17.07
CA LYS A 167 -9.54 3.20 17.24
C LYS A 167 -8.13 3.79 17.35
N THR A 168 -7.91 4.92 16.72
CA THR A 168 -6.58 5.54 16.57
C THR A 168 -6.33 6.64 17.60
N VAL A 169 -7.28 6.93 18.46
CA VAL A 169 -7.11 7.93 19.54
C VAL A 169 -6.44 7.24 20.73
N PRO A 170 -5.17 7.51 21.02
CA PRO A 170 -4.53 6.97 22.22
C PRO A 170 -5.13 7.68 23.43
N GLU A 171 -5.89 6.96 24.22
CA GLU A 171 -6.26 7.43 25.54
C GLU A 171 -5.08 7.23 26.48
N SER A 172 -4.48 8.34 26.87
CA SER A 172 -3.47 8.50 27.91
C SER A 172 -1.99 8.43 27.48
N PRO A 173 -1.20 9.44 27.86
CA PRO A 173 0.20 9.62 27.42
C PRO A 173 1.23 8.83 28.24
N LYS A 174 0.84 7.86 29.04
CA LYS A 174 1.77 7.15 29.91
C LYS A 174 1.93 5.69 29.51
N LYS A 175 2.98 5.40 28.73
CA LYS A 175 3.59 4.07 28.58
C LYS A 175 2.83 3.07 27.69
N ILE A 176 2.29 3.48 26.55
CA ILE A 176 1.66 2.57 25.61
C ILE A 176 2.39 2.67 24.27
N ALA A 177 2.93 1.57 23.78
CA ALA A 177 3.38 1.48 22.42
C ALA A 177 2.18 1.21 21.50
N VAL A 178 1.95 2.07 20.52
CA VAL A 178 0.91 1.85 19.50
C VAL A 178 1.57 1.20 18.31
N PHE A 179 1.19 -0.02 18.01
CA PHE A 179 1.60 -0.71 16.82
C PHE A 179 0.53 -0.56 15.74
N SER A 180 0.93 -0.07 14.60
CA SER A 180 0.17 -0.14 13.36
C SER A 180 0.97 -1.00 12.39
N PRO A 181 0.36 -1.82 11.53
CA PRO A 181 1.09 -2.51 10.45
C PRO A 181 1.76 -1.51 9.50
N PHE A 182 1.33 -0.29 9.58
CA PHE A 182 1.99 0.92 9.10
C PHE A 182 2.53 1.65 10.32
N ARG A 183 3.70 2.12 10.27
CA ARG A 183 4.44 2.83 11.32
C ARG A 183 3.57 3.74 12.18
#